data_7463d95f5b78d0457ba987ec766f2228
#
_entry.id   7463d95f5b78d0457ba987ec766f2228
#
_cell.length_a   1.000
_cell.length_b   1.000
_cell.length_c   1.000
_cell.angle_alpha   90.00
_cell.angle_beta   90.00
_cell.angle_gamma   90.00
#
_symmetry.space_group_name_H-M   'P 1'
#
loop_
_entity.id
_entity.type
_entity.pdbx_description
1 polymer ?
#
loop_
_entity_poly.entity_id
_entity_poly.type
_entity_poly.pdbx_seq_one_letter_code
_entity_poly.pdbx_strand_id
1 'polypeptide(L)'
;TRGTLFCDIADIDEKHQPRVIFLANVKNFVSHDKGNTFEVIKNTLKELGYAVYFQVLNSMTHANVPQNRERIFIVAFHEALVPNHAEFQFPEEIILTKTIHDVLEQEKVDDKYYYQPDHMYYPTLKESMTSRDTLYQWRRVYVRENKSNVCPTLTANMGAGGHNVPLIKDNYGIRKLTPKECFA
;
A
#
# COMPACT_ATOMS: atom_id res chain seq x y z
N THR A 1 -9.62 -14.02 15.50
CA THR A 1 -8.21 -13.59 15.53
C THR A 1 -7.61 -13.63 14.13
N ARG A 2 -6.66 -12.73 13.79
CA ARG A 2 -6.10 -12.60 12.42
C ARG A 2 -5.40 -13.85 11.87
N GLY A 3 -5.13 -14.85 12.69
CA GLY A 3 -4.54 -16.13 12.26
C GLY A 3 -5.52 -17.14 11.67
N THR A 4 -6.82 -16.99 11.91
CA THR A 4 -7.85 -17.92 11.42
C THR A 4 -8.15 -17.76 9.93
N LEU A 5 -7.96 -16.57 9.36
CA LEU A 5 -8.25 -16.30 7.94
C LEU A 5 -7.40 -17.16 6.99
N PHE A 6 -6.16 -17.47 7.36
CA PHE A 6 -5.33 -18.36 6.53
C PHE A 6 -5.80 -19.82 6.61
N CYS A 7 -6.31 -20.28 7.73
CA CYS A 7 -6.92 -21.62 7.83
C CYS A 7 -8.10 -21.75 6.87
N ASP A 8 -8.97 -20.72 6.79
CA ASP A 8 -10.09 -20.70 5.86
C ASP A 8 -9.61 -20.75 4.39
N ILE A 9 -8.49 -20.07 4.07
CA ILE A 9 -7.86 -20.14 2.75
C ILE A 9 -7.34 -21.56 2.49
N ALA A 10 -6.63 -22.17 3.43
CA ALA A 10 -6.09 -23.51 3.28
C ALA A 10 -7.20 -24.55 3.07
N ASP A 11 -8.31 -24.45 3.81
CA ASP A 11 -9.49 -25.33 3.64
C ASP A 11 -10.11 -25.19 2.24
N ILE A 12 -10.17 -23.97 1.70
CA ILE A 12 -10.65 -23.70 0.33
C ILE A 12 -9.69 -24.32 -0.68
N ASP A 13 -8.38 -24.11 -0.49
CA ASP A 13 -7.35 -24.62 -1.40
C ASP A 13 -7.30 -26.13 -1.43
N GLU A 14 -7.42 -26.78 -0.26
CA GLU A 14 -7.51 -28.25 -0.16
C GLU A 14 -8.72 -28.80 -0.92
N LYS A 15 -9.88 -28.14 -0.77
CA LYS A 15 -11.13 -28.60 -1.38
C LYS A 15 -11.19 -28.35 -2.88
N HIS A 16 -10.70 -27.21 -3.35
CA HIS A 16 -10.89 -26.75 -4.75
C HIS A 16 -9.63 -26.93 -5.60
N GLN A 17 -8.47 -27.10 -5.00
CA GLN A 17 -7.18 -27.29 -5.67
C GLN A 17 -6.98 -26.30 -6.85
N PRO A 18 -7.05 -24.99 -6.64
CA PRO A 18 -6.90 -24.02 -7.71
C PRO A 18 -5.51 -24.16 -8.34
N ARG A 19 -5.40 -23.92 -9.64
CA ARG A 19 -4.10 -23.98 -10.35
C ARG A 19 -3.08 -22.99 -9.82
N VAL A 20 -3.56 -21.83 -9.39
CA VAL A 20 -2.73 -20.73 -8.89
C VAL A 20 -3.41 -20.06 -7.69
N ILE A 21 -2.65 -19.79 -6.64
CA ILE A 21 -3.04 -19.02 -5.47
C ILE A 21 -2.24 -17.72 -5.49
N PHE A 22 -2.91 -16.58 -5.32
CA PHE A 22 -2.28 -15.29 -5.24
C PHE A 22 -2.68 -14.57 -3.95
N LEU A 23 -1.70 -14.36 -3.06
CA LEU A 23 -1.92 -13.68 -1.78
C LEU A 23 -1.07 -12.44 -1.69
N ALA A 24 -1.59 -11.40 -1.03
CA ALA A 24 -0.85 -10.18 -0.74
C ALA A 24 -1.04 -9.76 0.72
N ASN A 25 0.02 -9.26 1.33
CA ASN A 25 -0.02 -8.76 2.70
C ASN A 25 0.95 -7.59 2.89
N VAL A 26 0.96 -6.98 4.08
CA VAL A 26 1.95 -5.95 4.44
C VAL A 26 3.35 -6.55 4.52
N LYS A 27 4.38 -5.76 4.17
CA LYS A 27 5.80 -6.21 4.23
C LYS A 27 6.15 -6.87 5.56
N ASN A 28 5.73 -6.29 6.68
CA ASN A 28 6.06 -6.79 8.02
C ASN A 28 5.47 -8.18 8.32
N PHE A 29 4.61 -8.70 7.45
CA PHE A 29 4.08 -10.06 7.58
C PHE A 29 5.18 -11.13 7.55
N VAL A 30 6.25 -10.89 6.77
CA VAL A 30 7.41 -11.81 6.69
C VAL A 30 8.12 -11.97 8.04
N SER A 31 8.18 -10.89 8.84
CA SER A 31 8.84 -10.88 10.15
C SER A 31 7.89 -11.03 11.33
N HIS A 32 6.58 -11.13 11.07
CA HIS A 32 5.58 -11.30 12.11
C HIS A 32 5.83 -12.60 12.89
N ASP A 33 5.79 -12.50 14.21
CA ASP A 33 6.08 -13.62 15.12
C ASP A 33 7.44 -14.29 14.80
N LYS A 34 8.49 -13.46 14.61
CA LYS A 34 9.86 -13.92 14.23
C LYS A 34 9.89 -14.75 12.94
N GLY A 35 8.93 -14.57 12.05
CA GLY A 35 8.80 -15.30 10.78
C GLY A 35 7.96 -16.58 10.87
N ASN A 36 7.57 -17.03 12.06
CA ASN A 36 6.84 -18.28 12.24
C ASN A 36 5.52 -18.31 11.43
N THR A 37 4.74 -17.22 11.46
CA THR A 37 3.48 -17.17 10.73
C THR A 37 3.68 -17.38 9.23
N PHE A 38 4.72 -16.77 8.65
CA PHE A 38 5.02 -16.90 7.24
C PHE A 38 5.51 -18.31 6.86
N GLU A 39 6.36 -18.90 7.70
CA GLU A 39 6.83 -20.28 7.51
C GLU A 39 5.67 -21.28 7.57
N VAL A 40 4.73 -21.13 8.50
CA VAL A 40 3.52 -21.98 8.57
C VAL A 40 2.76 -21.92 7.25
N ILE A 41 2.51 -20.72 6.71
CA ILE A 41 1.80 -20.57 5.44
C ILE A 41 2.53 -21.26 4.29
N LYS A 42 3.85 -21.07 4.17
CA LYS A 42 4.64 -21.71 3.12
C LYS A 42 4.58 -23.24 3.23
N ASN A 43 4.72 -23.78 4.44
CA ASN A 43 4.71 -25.21 4.65
C ASN A 43 3.34 -25.82 4.36
N THR A 44 2.24 -25.18 4.84
CA THR A 44 0.89 -25.63 4.53
C THR A 44 0.62 -25.66 3.02
N LEU A 45 0.99 -24.62 2.28
CA LEU A 45 0.81 -24.61 0.83
C LEU A 45 1.65 -25.69 0.14
N LYS A 46 2.88 -25.96 0.61
CA LYS A 46 3.71 -27.05 0.10
C LYS A 46 3.09 -28.42 0.38
N GLU A 47 2.56 -28.63 1.57
CA GLU A 47 1.88 -29.88 1.95
C GLU A 47 0.63 -30.13 1.08
N LEU A 48 -0.03 -29.06 0.63
CA LEU A 48 -1.15 -29.11 -0.32
C LEU A 48 -0.71 -29.28 -1.80
N GLY A 49 0.60 -29.44 -2.07
CA GLY A 49 1.13 -29.70 -3.41
C GLY A 49 1.43 -28.44 -4.25
N TYR A 50 1.69 -27.31 -3.60
CA TYR A 50 2.02 -26.07 -4.28
C TYR A 50 3.50 -25.71 -4.20
N ALA A 51 4.08 -25.32 -5.34
CA ALA A 51 5.34 -24.60 -5.39
C ALA A 51 5.10 -23.13 -5.04
N VAL A 52 5.81 -22.60 -4.00
CA VAL A 52 5.55 -21.29 -3.42
C VAL A 52 6.66 -20.30 -3.76
N TYR A 53 6.31 -19.20 -4.39
CA TYR A 53 7.17 -18.07 -4.72
C TYR A 53 6.70 -16.84 -3.95
N PHE A 54 7.63 -16.00 -3.50
CA PHE A 54 7.26 -14.76 -2.80
C PHE A 54 8.32 -13.68 -2.98
N GLN A 55 7.86 -12.45 -3.01
CA GLN A 55 8.71 -11.27 -3.08
C GLN A 55 8.01 -10.07 -2.46
N VAL A 56 8.80 -9.19 -1.82
CA VAL A 56 8.30 -7.86 -1.41
C VAL A 56 8.48 -6.91 -2.57
N LEU A 57 7.37 -6.37 -3.07
CA LEU A 57 7.36 -5.38 -4.15
C LEU A 57 6.92 -4.02 -3.58
N ASN A 58 7.42 -2.94 -4.20
CA ASN A 58 7.03 -1.58 -3.86
C ASN A 58 6.37 -0.92 -5.08
N SER A 59 5.24 -0.26 -4.89
CA SER A 59 4.51 0.39 -5.98
C SER A 59 5.38 1.38 -6.77
N MET A 60 6.29 2.09 -6.10
CA MET A 60 7.15 3.05 -6.79
C MET A 60 8.22 2.40 -7.66
N THR A 61 8.75 1.23 -7.29
CA THR A 61 9.83 0.55 -8.02
C THR A 61 9.36 -0.58 -8.92
N HIS A 62 8.06 -0.94 -8.91
CA HIS A 62 7.54 -2.03 -9.72
C HIS A 62 6.29 -1.66 -10.54
N ALA A 63 5.65 -0.53 -10.23
CA ALA A 63 4.42 -0.12 -10.91
C ALA A 63 4.43 1.33 -11.42
N ASN A 64 5.56 2.04 -11.29
CA ASN A 64 5.68 3.47 -11.65
C ASN A 64 4.59 4.35 -11.00
N VAL A 65 4.20 4.04 -9.76
CA VAL A 65 3.24 4.81 -8.98
C VAL A 65 3.98 5.61 -7.92
N PRO A 66 3.80 6.94 -7.81
CA PRO A 66 4.51 7.78 -6.85
C PRO A 66 3.99 7.57 -5.41
N GLN A 67 3.97 6.33 -4.96
CA GLN A 67 3.57 5.91 -3.62
C GLN A 67 4.54 4.88 -3.06
N ASN A 68 5.09 5.16 -1.88
CA ASN A 68 5.88 4.18 -1.15
C ASN A 68 4.95 3.17 -0.45
N ARG A 69 4.67 2.07 -1.14
CA ARG A 69 3.77 1.01 -0.68
C ARG A 69 4.42 -0.35 -0.89
N GLU A 70 5.01 -0.87 0.18
CA GLU A 70 5.61 -2.21 0.18
C GLU A 70 4.58 -3.27 0.57
N ARG A 71 4.49 -4.32 -0.24
CA ARG A 71 3.65 -5.50 0.01
C ARG A 71 4.42 -6.76 -0.30
N ILE A 72 4.25 -7.78 0.54
CA ILE A 72 4.65 -9.13 0.16
C ILE A 72 3.57 -9.70 -0.76
N PHE A 73 4.00 -10.24 -1.88
CA PHE A 73 3.19 -11.05 -2.78
C PHE A 73 3.66 -12.49 -2.67
N ILE A 74 2.70 -13.41 -2.54
CA ILE A 74 2.93 -14.85 -2.51
C ILE A 74 2.15 -15.42 -3.67
N VAL A 75 2.84 -16.13 -4.56
CA VAL A 75 2.26 -16.83 -5.70
C VAL A 75 2.56 -18.30 -5.52
N ALA A 76 1.53 -19.13 -5.48
CA ALA A 76 1.70 -20.57 -5.35
C ALA A 76 1.04 -21.26 -6.55
N PHE A 77 1.78 -22.17 -7.19
CA PHE A 77 1.33 -22.92 -8.34
C PHE A 77 1.16 -24.39 -7.93
N HIS A 78 0.02 -24.98 -8.26
CA HIS A 78 -0.19 -26.42 -8.05
C HIS A 78 0.76 -27.20 -8.98
N GLU A 79 1.73 -27.92 -8.42
CA GLU A 79 2.84 -28.51 -9.17
C GLU A 79 2.38 -29.47 -10.27
N ALA A 80 1.38 -30.32 -9.98
CA ALA A 80 0.84 -31.25 -10.96
C ALA A 80 0.03 -30.61 -12.07
N LEU A 81 -0.60 -29.44 -11.81
CA LEU A 81 -1.47 -28.75 -12.77
C LEU A 81 -0.76 -27.64 -13.57
N VAL A 82 0.41 -27.19 -13.09
CA VAL A 82 1.23 -26.14 -13.70
C VAL A 82 2.70 -26.61 -13.72
N PRO A 83 3.06 -27.56 -14.58
CA PRO A 83 4.40 -28.18 -14.57
C PRO A 83 5.55 -27.20 -14.93
N ASN A 84 5.24 -26.10 -15.61
CA ASN A 84 6.21 -25.06 -15.97
C ASN A 84 6.28 -23.92 -14.94
N HIS A 85 5.77 -24.09 -13.72
CA HIS A 85 5.78 -23.05 -12.67
C HIS A 85 7.19 -22.51 -12.36
N ALA A 86 8.24 -23.32 -12.58
CA ALA A 86 9.62 -22.91 -12.32
C ALA A 86 10.11 -21.77 -13.25
N GLU A 87 9.42 -21.51 -14.36
CA GLU A 87 9.68 -20.36 -15.25
C GLU A 87 9.15 -19.04 -14.70
N PHE A 88 8.31 -19.09 -13.64
CA PHE A 88 7.74 -17.88 -13.06
C PHE A 88 8.82 -17.01 -12.41
N GLN A 89 8.79 -15.73 -12.75
CA GLN A 89 9.63 -14.71 -12.13
C GLN A 89 8.77 -13.50 -11.76
N PHE A 90 9.10 -12.89 -10.62
CA PHE A 90 8.52 -11.58 -10.28
C PHE A 90 9.08 -10.50 -11.21
N PRO A 91 8.33 -9.39 -11.42
CA PRO A 91 8.82 -8.28 -12.25
C PRO A 91 10.09 -7.67 -11.64
N GLU A 92 10.99 -7.25 -12.51
CA GLU A 92 12.17 -6.48 -12.11
C GLU A 92 11.80 -5.06 -11.68
N GLU A 93 12.69 -4.44 -10.92
CA GLU A 93 12.55 -3.04 -10.55
C GLU A 93 12.68 -2.12 -11.76
N ILE A 94 11.84 -1.10 -11.77
CA ILE A 94 11.84 -0.02 -12.76
C ILE A 94 12.15 1.32 -12.11
N ILE A 95 12.66 2.26 -12.88
CA ILE A 95 12.87 3.63 -12.42
C ILE A 95 11.53 4.34 -12.32
N LEU A 96 11.25 4.92 -11.15
CA LEU A 96 10.07 5.78 -10.97
C LEU A 96 10.24 7.06 -11.81
N THR A 97 9.37 7.26 -12.78
CA THR A 97 9.34 8.46 -13.63
C THR A 97 8.18 9.41 -13.28
N LYS A 98 7.10 8.87 -12.71
CA LYS A 98 5.95 9.68 -12.26
C LYS A 98 6.24 10.36 -10.93
N THR A 99 5.77 11.59 -10.82
CA THR A 99 5.79 12.42 -9.62
C THR A 99 4.41 12.52 -9.00
N ILE A 100 4.31 13.08 -7.80
CA ILE A 100 2.99 13.38 -7.19
C ILE A 100 2.18 14.38 -8.05
N HIS A 101 2.84 15.28 -8.79
CA HIS A 101 2.17 16.28 -9.64
C HIS A 101 1.46 15.64 -10.84
N ASP A 102 1.88 14.46 -11.28
CA ASP A 102 1.23 13.73 -12.38
C ASP A 102 -0.11 13.13 -11.98
N VAL A 103 -0.37 12.99 -10.68
CA VAL A 103 -1.59 12.38 -10.12
C VAL A 103 -2.49 13.37 -9.39
N LEU A 104 -1.98 14.57 -9.05
CA LEU A 104 -2.75 15.59 -8.36
C LEU A 104 -3.62 16.37 -9.34
N GLU A 105 -4.84 16.69 -8.92
CA GLU A 105 -5.74 17.59 -9.67
C GLU A 105 -5.18 19.02 -9.67
N GLN A 106 -5.10 19.61 -10.86
CA GLN A 106 -4.48 20.94 -11.06
C GLN A 106 -5.46 22.08 -10.76
N GLU A 107 -6.76 21.84 -10.96
CA GLU A 107 -7.82 22.80 -10.69
C GLU A 107 -8.29 22.75 -9.24
N LYS A 108 -9.00 23.77 -8.80
CA LYS A 108 -9.63 23.80 -7.48
C LYS A 108 -10.59 22.62 -7.33
N VAL A 109 -10.37 21.79 -6.30
CA VAL A 109 -11.28 20.70 -5.94
C VAL A 109 -12.40 21.20 -5.03
N ASP A 110 -13.37 20.33 -4.71
CA ASP A 110 -14.49 20.63 -3.82
C ASP A 110 -14.00 21.12 -2.44
N ASP A 111 -14.63 22.16 -1.92
CA ASP A 111 -14.28 22.83 -0.67
C ASP A 111 -14.25 21.88 0.55
N LYS A 112 -14.97 20.77 0.52
CA LYS A 112 -14.96 19.74 1.56
C LYS A 112 -13.59 19.08 1.79
N TYR A 113 -12.69 19.15 0.80
CA TYR A 113 -11.34 18.62 0.93
C TYR A 113 -10.38 19.60 1.60
N TYR A 114 -10.70 20.90 1.59
CA TYR A 114 -9.86 21.95 2.18
C TYR A 114 -10.08 22.10 3.68
N TYR A 115 -8.97 22.30 4.39
CA TYR A 115 -9.01 22.72 5.79
C TYR A 115 -9.31 24.22 5.84
N GLN A 116 -10.43 24.58 6.46
CA GLN A 116 -10.83 25.97 6.64
C GLN A 116 -10.10 26.61 7.82
N PRO A 117 -9.94 27.95 7.86
CA PRO A 117 -9.23 28.65 8.94
C PRO A 117 -9.77 28.43 10.36
N ASP A 118 -11.05 28.10 10.50
CA ASP A 118 -11.71 27.79 11.75
C ASP A 118 -11.51 26.33 12.21
N HIS A 119 -10.91 25.48 11.38
CA HIS A 119 -10.63 24.10 11.74
C HIS A 119 -9.51 24.03 12.78
N MET A 120 -9.72 23.25 13.84
CA MET A 120 -8.82 23.15 14.99
C MET A 120 -7.35 22.84 14.65
N TYR A 121 -7.08 22.15 13.54
CA TYR A 121 -5.72 21.82 13.10
C TYR A 121 -5.12 22.85 12.15
N TYR A 122 -5.91 23.79 11.63
CA TYR A 122 -5.46 24.71 10.61
C TYR A 122 -4.23 25.53 10.99
N PRO A 123 -4.09 26.09 12.22
CA PRO A 123 -2.88 26.83 12.60
C PRO A 123 -1.62 25.98 12.48
N THR A 124 -1.64 24.76 13.02
CA THR A 124 -0.51 23.84 12.96
C THR A 124 -0.18 23.39 11.53
N LEU A 125 -1.21 23.14 10.71
CA LEU A 125 -1.03 22.79 9.30
C LEU A 125 -0.40 23.94 8.52
N LYS A 126 -0.88 25.17 8.72
CA LYS A 126 -0.39 26.38 8.05
C LYS A 126 1.09 26.66 8.36
N GLU A 127 1.47 26.47 9.63
CA GLU A 127 2.86 26.65 10.08
C GLU A 127 3.78 25.58 9.50
N SER A 128 3.35 24.32 9.52
CA SER A 128 4.19 23.18 9.16
C SER A 128 4.29 22.93 7.65
N MET A 129 3.23 23.27 6.89
CA MET A 129 3.16 22.97 5.46
C MET A 129 3.65 24.16 4.62
N THR A 130 4.96 24.23 4.43
CA THR A 130 5.63 25.35 3.76
C THR A 130 5.82 25.13 2.26
N SER A 131 5.98 23.88 1.79
CA SER A 131 6.20 23.53 0.39
C SER A 131 4.91 23.09 -0.31
N ARG A 132 4.85 23.29 -1.64
CA ARG A 132 3.81 22.75 -2.54
C ARG A 132 4.27 21.53 -3.33
N ASP A 133 5.56 21.22 -3.24
CA ASP A 133 6.21 20.18 -4.04
C ASP A 133 6.38 18.86 -3.29
N THR A 134 5.72 18.73 -2.14
CA THR A 134 5.78 17.53 -1.31
C THR A 134 4.43 17.23 -0.67
N LEU A 135 4.27 15.99 -0.24
CA LEU A 135 3.15 15.53 0.57
C LEU A 135 3.49 15.64 2.04
N TYR A 136 2.48 15.95 2.83
CA TYR A 136 2.53 15.93 4.27
C TYR A 136 1.61 14.88 4.83
N GLN A 137 1.79 14.53 6.08
CA GLN A 137 0.95 13.56 6.76
C GLN A 137 0.64 14.03 8.17
N TRP A 138 -0.63 14.14 8.51
CA TRP A 138 -1.04 14.36 9.89
C TRP A 138 -0.75 13.12 10.74
N ARG A 139 0.05 13.28 11.79
CA ARG A 139 0.54 12.20 12.68
C ARG A 139 0.09 12.44 14.12
N ARG A 140 -1.20 12.35 14.39
CA ARG A 140 -1.85 12.55 15.69
C ARG A 140 -1.64 13.94 16.31
N VAL A 141 -0.40 14.36 16.53
CA VAL A 141 -0.03 15.61 17.23
C VAL A 141 0.92 16.49 16.44
N TYR A 142 1.41 16.07 15.29
CA TYR A 142 2.31 16.86 14.44
C TYR A 142 2.11 16.55 12.95
N VAL A 143 2.61 17.43 12.11
CA VAL A 143 2.65 17.27 10.66
C VAL A 143 4.03 16.76 10.26
N ARG A 144 4.07 15.65 9.54
CA ARG A 144 5.30 15.11 8.97
C ARG A 144 5.37 15.46 7.49
N GLU A 145 6.45 16.10 7.07
CA GLU A 145 6.79 16.27 5.67
C GLU A 145 7.32 14.96 5.08
N ASN A 146 6.85 14.58 3.90
CA ASN A 146 7.36 13.43 3.17
C ASN A 146 8.44 13.85 2.17
N LYS A 147 9.69 13.83 2.62
CA LYS A 147 10.85 14.34 1.85
C LYS A 147 11.22 13.53 0.61
N SER A 148 10.59 12.38 0.38
CA SER A 148 10.87 11.52 -0.78
C SER A 148 10.06 11.85 -2.04
N ASN A 149 9.23 12.90 -2.01
CA ASN A 149 8.33 13.30 -3.11
C ASN A 149 7.42 12.19 -3.64
N VAL A 150 7.13 11.19 -2.81
CA VAL A 150 6.17 10.14 -3.10
C VAL A 150 5.12 10.08 -2.01
N CYS A 151 3.93 9.65 -2.34
CA CYS A 151 2.87 9.48 -1.36
C CYS A 151 3.23 8.37 -0.36
N PRO A 152 3.02 8.57 0.94
CA PRO A 152 3.08 7.47 1.90
C PRO A 152 1.96 6.47 1.61
N THR A 153 2.09 5.25 2.15
CA THR A 153 1.03 4.24 2.00
C THR A 153 -0.33 4.79 2.40
N LEU A 154 -1.27 4.81 1.47
CA LEU A 154 -2.67 5.16 1.74
C LEU A 154 -3.33 4.07 2.60
N THR A 155 -4.05 4.48 3.63
CA THR A 155 -4.69 3.58 4.59
C THR A 155 -6.20 3.81 4.62
N ALA A 156 -6.98 2.78 4.97
CA ALA A 156 -8.45 2.86 4.96
C ALA A 156 -9.01 3.96 5.87
N ASN A 157 -8.30 4.32 6.96
CA ASN A 157 -8.74 5.32 7.92
C ASN A 157 -8.39 6.77 7.54
N MET A 158 -7.64 7.00 6.45
CA MET A 158 -7.25 8.34 6.03
C MET A 158 -8.44 9.23 5.65
N GLY A 159 -9.52 8.64 5.13
CA GLY A 159 -10.74 9.37 4.76
C GLY A 159 -11.60 9.81 5.94
N ALA A 160 -11.45 9.16 7.10
CA ALA A 160 -12.19 9.47 8.32
C ALA A 160 -11.58 10.62 9.16
N GLY A 161 -10.50 11.26 8.66
CA GLY A 161 -9.82 12.35 9.37
C GLY A 161 -8.95 11.91 10.55
N GLY A 162 -8.67 10.60 10.65
CA GLY A 162 -7.75 10.04 11.64
C GLY A 162 -6.28 10.38 11.36
N HIS A 163 -5.37 9.81 12.14
CA HIS A 163 -3.94 9.93 11.88
C HIS A 163 -3.55 9.27 10.54
N ASN A 164 -2.42 9.69 9.98
CA ASN A 164 -1.91 9.27 8.67
C ASN A 164 -2.70 9.80 7.45
N VAL A 165 -3.48 10.87 7.61
CA VAL A 165 -4.12 11.54 6.48
C VAL A 165 -3.05 12.20 5.62
N PRO A 166 -2.94 11.86 4.32
CA PRO A 166 -2.05 12.56 3.41
C PRO A 166 -2.62 13.95 3.07
N LEU A 167 -1.76 14.94 3.10
CA LEU A 167 -2.10 16.35 2.90
C LEU A 167 -1.20 16.97 1.86
N ILE A 168 -1.75 17.90 1.09
CA ILE A 168 -1.02 18.76 0.18
C ILE A 168 -1.37 20.22 0.40
N LYS A 169 -0.47 21.10 -0.07
CA LYS A 169 -0.72 22.52 -0.19
C LYS A 169 -0.72 22.87 -1.66
N ASP A 170 -1.87 23.23 -2.19
CA ASP A 170 -2.03 23.70 -3.57
C ASP A 170 -2.14 25.23 -3.67
N ASN A 171 -2.55 25.73 -4.82
CA ASN A 171 -2.74 27.18 -5.05
C ASN A 171 -3.93 27.76 -4.27
N TYR A 172 -4.84 26.92 -3.81
CA TYR A 172 -6.11 27.32 -3.19
C TYR A 172 -6.11 27.12 -1.67
N GLY A 173 -5.19 26.28 -1.16
CA GLY A 173 -5.10 26.04 0.30
C GLY A 173 -4.44 24.74 0.69
N ILE A 174 -4.71 24.33 1.92
CA ILE A 174 -4.28 23.05 2.49
C ILE A 174 -5.44 22.08 2.41
N ARG A 175 -5.21 20.90 1.84
CA ARG A 175 -6.28 19.94 1.62
C ARG A 175 -5.86 18.48 1.75
N LYS A 176 -6.83 17.62 1.88
CA LYS A 176 -6.70 16.15 1.72
C LYS A 176 -6.64 15.80 0.24
N LEU A 177 -6.19 14.60 -0.06
CA LEU A 177 -6.33 14.03 -1.40
C LEU A 177 -7.80 13.74 -1.71
N THR A 178 -8.17 13.88 -2.97
CA THR A 178 -9.50 13.45 -3.46
C THR A 178 -9.50 11.92 -3.70
N PRO A 179 -10.66 11.27 -3.78
CA PRO A 179 -10.74 9.87 -4.19
C PRO A 179 -10.09 9.61 -5.56
N LYS A 180 -10.26 10.52 -6.51
CA LYS A 180 -9.65 10.41 -7.84
C LYS A 180 -8.11 10.37 -7.75
N GLU A 181 -7.51 11.26 -6.98
CA GLU A 181 -6.05 11.27 -6.74
C GLU A 181 -5.55 10.03 -6.00
N CYS A 182 -6.38 9.42 -5.17
CA CYS A 182 -6.03 8.17 -4.48
C CYS A 182 -6.06 6.93 -5.38
N PHE A 183 -6.81 6.98 -6.50
CA PHE A 183 -6.95 5.91 -7.48
C PHE A 183 -6.16 6.13 -8.77
N ALA A 184 -5.46 7.25 -8.91
CA ALA A 184 -4.69 7.63 -10.10
C ALA A 184 -3.39 6.83 -10.27
#